data_84f38c5ca5a18ae178c499150bbddb39
#
_entry.id   84f38c5ca5a18ae178c499150bbddb39
#
_cell.length_a   1.000
_cell.length_b   1.000
_cell.length_c   1.000
_cell.angle_alpha   90.00
_cell.angle_beta   90.00
_cell.angle_gamma   90.00
#
_symmetry.space_group_name_H-M   'P 1'
#
loop_
_entity.id
_entity.type
_entity.pdbx_description
1 polymer ?
#
loop_
_entity_poly.entity_id
_entity_poly.type
_entity_poly.pdbx_seq_one_letter_code
_entity_poly.pdbx_strand_id
1 'polypeptide(L)'
;NVMAVFNPGVSHVAIDGGLFPDEVEARKVMAVPSVYLNGEPFAQGRMELEQILAKIDTGAADRAAEAIDAKEPFDMLIVGGGPAGAAAAVYAARKGIRTGVASERFGGQVLDTMAIENFISVPHTEGPALAASLEAHVRDYDVDIMNLQRATALTPATQPGGLHRITLESGATLDARSIVLSPGARWRQMNVPGEDEYRNRGVAYCPHCDGPLFKGKRVAVIGGGNS
;
A
#
# COMPACT_ATOMS: atom_id res chain seq x y z
N ASN A 1 -11.44 -7.23 15.88
CA ASN A 1 -11.45 -5.98 15.15
C ASN A 1 -11.06 -4.82 16.06
N VAL A 2 -10.00 -4.11 15.70
CA VAL A 2 -9.40 -3.02 16.49
C VAL A 2 -10.43 -1.91 16.78
N MET A 3 -11.26 -1.54 15.82
CA MET A 3 -12.27 -0.49 15.99
C MET A 3 -13.25 -0.79 17.13
N ALA A 4 -13.74 -2.05 17.21
CA ALA A 4 -14.67 -2.46 18.27
C ALA A 4 -14.01 -2.56 19.66
N VAL A 5 -12.67 -2.72 19.69
CA VAL A 5 -11.92 -2.73 20.97
C VAL A 5 -11.79 -1.32 21.54
N PHE A 6 -11.58 -0.32 20.69
CA PHE A 6 -11.34 1.06 21.11
C PHE A 6 -12.60 1.94 21.14
N ASN A 7 -13.71 1.49 20.54
CA ASN A 7 -14.96 2.26 20.51
C ASN A 7 -16.17 1.39 20.89
N PRO A 8 -16.78 1.61 22.05
CA PRO A 8 -17.95 0.83 22.49
C PRO A 8 -19.20 1.04 21.61
N GLY A 9 -19.24 2.07 20.79
CA GLY A 9 -20.28 2.30 19.79
C GLY A 9 -20.14 1.45 18.52
N VAL A 10 -19.04 0.69 18.39
CA VAL A 10 -18.79 -0.18 17.24
C VAL A 10 -18.89 -1.64 17.66
N SER A 11 -19.79 -2.39 17.03
CA SER A 11 -19.82 -3.85 17.15
C SER A 11 -19.20 -4.49 15.92
N HIS A 12 -18.58 -5.65 16.07
CA HIS A 12 -18.01 -6.41 14.96
C HIS A 12 -18.35 -7.88 15.09
N VAL A 13 -18.85 -8.45 14.00
CA VAL A 13 -19.12 -9.88 13.85
C VAL A 13 -18.32 -10.39 12.65
N ALA A 14 -17.54 -11.43 12.84
CA ALA A 14 -16.91 -12.17 11.75
C ALA A 14 -17.68 -13.47 11.52
N ILE A 15 -18.06 -13.72 10.28
CA ILE A 15 -18.84 -14.90 9.89
C ILE A 15 -17.98 -15.71 8.92
N ASP A 16 -17.76 -16.98 9.25
CA ASP A 16 -17.12 -17.92 8.35
C ASP A 16 -18.19 -18.48 7.38
N GLY A 17 -18.05 -18.13 6.09
CA GLY A 17 -19.03 -18.54 5.08
C GLY A 17 -19.09 -20.06 4.84
N GLY A 18 -18.03 -20.78 5.19
CA GLY A 18 -18.04 -22.25 5.13
C GLY A 18 -18.89 -22.90 6.23
N LEU A 19 -18.97 -22.24 7.39
CA LEU A 19 -19.76 -22.69 8.54
C LEU A 19 -21.21 -22.16 8.52
N PHE A 20 -21.44 -21.04 7.85
CA PHE A 20 -22.74 -20.35 7.79
C PHE A 20 -23.18 -20.09 6.35
N PRO A 21 -23.48 -21.12 5.55
CA PRO A 21 -23.85 -20.99 4.14
C PRO A 21 -25.14 -20.18 3.94
N ASP A 22 -26.08 -20.24 4.87
CA ASP A 22 -27.34 -19.48 4.78
C ASP A 22 -27.09 -17.96 4.79
N GLU A 23 -26.11 -17.48 5.55
CA GLU A 23 -25.69 -16.08 5.57
C GLU A 23 -25.04 -15.66 4.24
N VAL A 24 -24.27 -16.57 3.63
CA VAL A 24 -23.64 -16.33 2.32
C VAL A 24 -24.70 -16.18 1.24
N GLU A 25 -25.72 -17.06 1.24
CA GLU A 25 -26.82 -17.03 0.27
C GLU A 25 -27.71 -15.80 0.48
N ALA A 26 -28.13 -15.54 1.72
CA ALA A 26 -28.98 -14.41 2.07
C ALA A 26 -28.38 -13.06 1.66
N ARG A 27 -27.04 -12.92 1.80
CA ARG A 27 -26.31 -11.71 1.44
C ARG A 27 -25.74 -11.72 0.03
N LYS A 28 -25.95 -12.80 -0.73
CA LYS A 28 -25.40 -13.00 -2.08
C LYS A 28 -23.90 -12.75 -2.16
N VAL A 29 -23.16 -13.30 -1.21
CA VAL A 29 -21.69 -13.10 -1.12
C VAL A 29 -21.03 -13.86 -2.27
N MET A 30 -20.37 -13.14 -3.16
CA MET A 30 -19.71 -13.71 -4.35
C MET A 30 -18.19 -13.86 -4.17
N ALA A 31 -17.61 -13.17 -3.19
CA ALA A 31 -16.20 -13.27 -2.88
C ALA A 31 -15.91 -12.91 -1.41
N VAL A 32 -14.78 -13.39 -0.89
CA VAL A 32 -14.37 -13.15 0.49
C VAL A 32 -12.99 -12.49 0.54
N PRO A 33 -12.76 -11.61 1.52
CA PRO A 33 -13.72 -11.14 2.52
C PRO A 33 -14.73 -10.14 1.92
N SER A 34 -15.99 -10.24 2.34
CA SER A 34 -17.02 -9.21 2.10
C SER A 34 -17.33 -8.49 3.40
N VAL A 35 -17.36 -7.17 3.34
CA VAL A 35 -17.60 -6.32 4.51
C VAL A 35 -18.95 -5.62 4.37
N TYR A 36 -19.74 -5.68 5.43
CA TYR A 36 -21.03 -5.00 5.54
C TYR A 36 -20.99 -3.99 6.68
N LEU A 37 -21.56 -2.84 6.48
CA LEU A 37 -21.72 -1.78 7.49
C LEU A 37 -23.21 -1.57 7.74
N ASN A 38 -23.64 -1.78 8.97
CA ASN A 38 -25.05 -1.66 9.36
C ASN A 38 -26.01 -2.49 8.48
N GLY A 39 -25.56 -3.64 8.02
CA GLY A 39 -26.31 -4.56 7.18
C GLY A 39 -26.19 -4.32 5.67
N GLU A 40 -25.65 -3.18 5.24
CA GLU A 40 -25.48 -2.86 3.82
C GLU A 40 -24.07 -3.24 3.31
N PRO A 41 -23.94 -3.65 2.03
CA PRO A 41 -22.66 -3.92 1.42
C PRO A 41 -21.74 -2.67 1.50
N PHE A 42 -20.57 -2.83 2.07
CA PHE A 42 -19.64 -1.74 2.27
C PHE A 42 -18.37 -1.85 1.43
N ALA A 43 -17.78 -3.04 1.42
CA ALA A 43 -16.55 -3.30 0.67
C ALA A 43 -16.35 -4.79 0.40
N GLN A 44 -15.50 -5.09 -0.58
CA GLN A 44 -15.08 -6.44 -0.93
C GLN A 44 -13.56 -6.49 -1.05
N GLY A 45 -12.95 -7.60 -0.61
CA GLY A 45 -11.51 -7.76 -0.55
C GLY A 45 -10.91 -7.28 0.79
N ARG A 46 -9.61 -7.54 0.94
CA ARG A 46 -8.87 -7.12 2.14
C ARG A 46 -8.76 -5.59 2.19
N MET A 47 -9.05 -5.03 3.34
CA MET A 47 -8.89 -3.61 3.60
C MET A 47 -8.08 -3.39 4.87
N GLU A 48 -7.22 -2.39 4.85
CA GLU A 48 -6.55 -1.89 6.04
C GLU A 48 -7.47 -0.95 6.83
N LEU A 49 -7.17 -0.77 8.11
CA LEU A 49 -8.00 0.03 9.02
C LEU A 49 -8.23 1.46 8.50
N GLU A 50 -7.18 2.09 8.01
CA GLU A 50 -7.19 3.44 7.48
C GLU A 50 -8.12 3.58 6.28
N GLN A 51 -8.16 2.57 5.41
CA GLN A 51 -9.07 2.55 4.26
C GLN A 51 -10.54 2.44 4.69
N ILE A 52 -10.80 1.67 5.75
CA ILE A 52 -12.15 1.57 6.33
C ILE A 52 -12.56 2.91 6.94
N LEU A 53 -11.67 3.52 7.73
CA LEU A 53 -11.92 4.80 8.37
C LEU A 53 -12.16 5.92 7.36
N ALA A 54 -11.35 5.99 6.30
CA ALA A 54 -11.52 6.98 5.24
C ALA A 54 -12.87 6.88 4.51
N LYS A 55 -13.46 5.68 4.44
CA LYS A 55 -14.80 5.48 3.85
C LYS A 55 -15.94 5.82 4.81
N ILE A 56 -15.73 5.67 6.11
CA ILE A 56 -16.76 5.94 7.13
C ILE A 56 -16.80 7.41 7.52
N ASP A 57 -15.63 8.02 7.67
CA ASP A 57 -15.46 9.41 8.08
C ASP A 57 -15.14 10.28 6.85
N THR A 58 -16.16 10.88 6.28
CA THR A 58 -16.04 11.73 5.08
C THR A 58 -15.19 12.99 5.30
N GLY A 59 -14.97 13.42 6.54
CA GLY A 59 -14.06 14.53 6.89
C GLY A 59 -12.63 14.10 7.20
N ALA A 60 -12.35 12.80 7.24
CA ALA A 60 -11.01 12.30 7.58
C ALA A 60 -9.95 12.70 6.55
N ALA A 61 -10.32 12.72 5.26
CA ALA A 61 -9.42 13.10 4.18
C ALA A 61 -8.98 14.57 4.28
N ASP A 62 -9.92 15.47 4.56
CA ASP A 62 -9.63 16.90 4.69
C ASP A 62 -8.75 17.17 5.91
N ARG A 63 -9.08 16.57 7.07
CA ARG A 63 -8.24 16.68 8.27
C ARG A 63 -6.84 16.09 8.08
N ALA A 64 -6.72 14.99 7.33
CA ALA A 64 -5.43 14.41 7.01
C ALA A 64 -4.61 15.33 6.08
N ALA A 65 -5.26 15.97 5.11
CA ALA A 65 -4.63 16.94 4.23
C ALA A 65 -4.14 18.18 5.00
N GLU A 66 -4.98 18.74 5.88
CA GLU A 66 -4.60 19.85 6.75
C GLU A 66 -3.42 19.51 7.67
N ALA A 67 -3.43 18.29 8.24
CA ALA A 67 -2.32 17.82 9.08
C ALA A 67 -1.01 17.63 8.30
N ILE A 68 -1.09 17.32 7.02
CA ILE A 68 0.07 17.23 6.13
C ILE A 68 0.59 18.60 5.78
N ASP A 69 -0.28 19.54 5.39
CA ASP A 69 0.10 20.92 5.06
C ASP A 69 0.72 21.67 6.25
N ALA A 70 0.35 21.29 7.47
CA ALA A 70 0.91 21.87 8.69
C ALA A 70 2.30 21.34 9.06
N LYS A 71 2.84 20.37 8.31
CA LYS A 71 4.17 19.80 8.62
C LYS A 71 5.28 20.78 8.22
N GLU A 72 6.24 20.93 9.13
CA GLU A 72 7.49 21.64 8.82
C GLU A 72 8.26 20.91 7.70
N PRO A 73 9.01 21.64 6.86
CA PRO A 73 9.78 21.04 5.78
C PRO A 73 10.74 19.96 6.26
N PHE A 74 10.80 18.86 5.54
CA PHE A 74 11.75 17.77 5.79
C PHE A 74 13.16 18.14 5.26
N ASP A 75 14.19 17.60 5.90
CA ASP A 75 15.53 17.62 5.28
C ASP A 75 15.58 16.60 4.14
N MET A 76 14.92 15.44 4.32
CA MET A 76 14.74 14.43 3.28
C MET A 76 13.31 13.91 3.27
N LEU A 77 12.64 14.02 2.13
CA LEU A 77 11.35 13.42 1.87
C LEU A 77 11.51 12.26 0.88
N ILE A 78 11.02 11.10 1.26
CA ILE A 78 11.05 9.89 0.45
C ILE A 78 9.66 9.64 -0.11
N VAL A 79 9.56 9.55 -1.42
CA VAL A 79 8.32 9.23 -2.12
C VAL A 79 8.33 7.75 -2.50
N GLY A 80 7.52 6.97 -1.79
CA GLY A 80 7.40 5.52 -1.92
C GLY A 80 7.96 4.75 -0.73
N GLY A 81 7.12 3.91 -0.12
CA GLY A 81 7.41 3.14 1.10
C GLY A 81 7.78 1.67 0.84
N GLY A 82 8.24 1.31 -0.36
CA GLY A 82 8.76 -0.03 -0.65
C GLY A 82 10.16 -0.26 -0.05
N PRO A 83 10.81 -1.41 -0.33
CA PRO A 83 12.13 -1.74 0.23
C PRO A 83 13.19 -0.66 0.01
N ALA A 84 13.19 -0.02 -1.16
CA ALA A 84 14.13 1.05 -1.47
C ALA A 84 13.89 2.30 -0.60
N GLY A 85 12.62 2.70 -0.44
CA GLY A 85 12.25 3.83 0.41
C GLY A 85 12.51 3.55 1.88
N ALA A 86 12.20 2.35 2.36
CA ALA A 86 12.50 1.92 3.73
C ALA A 86 14.00 1.97 4.02
N ALA A 87 14.83 1.46 3.09
CA ALA A 87 16.27 1.54 3.23
C ALA A 87 16.76 2.98 3.29
N ALA A 88 16.29 3.86 2.37
CA ALA A 88 16.65 5.27 2.37
C ALA A 88 16.26 5.96 3.70
N ALA A 89 15.06 5.66 4.22
CA ALA A 89 14.58 6.21 5.49
C ALA A 89 15.46 5.82 6.68
N VAL A 90 15.76 4.54 6.82
CA VAL A 90 16.66 4.04 7.89
C VAL A 90 18.02 4.71 7.82
N TYR A 91 18.63 4.78 6.64
CA TYR A 91 19.97 5.36 6.50
C TYR A 91 20.00 6.87 6.74
N ALA A 92 18.96 7.60 6.34
CA ALA A 92 18.84 9.03 6.61
C ALA A 92 18.62 9.31 8.10
N ALA A 93 17.66 8.63 8.72
CA ALA A 93 17.34 8.81 10.13
C ALA A 93 18.51 8.47 11.06
N ARG A 94 19.29 7.43 10.76
CA ARG A 94 20.51 7.08 11.49
C ARG A 94 21.59 8.18 11.48
N LYS A 95 21.50 9.10 10.55
CA LYS A 95 22.41 10.28 10.49
C LYS A 95 21.81 11.53 11.14
N GLY A 96 20.66 11.40 11.79
CA GLY A 96 19.95 12.51 12.40
C GLY A 96 19.29 13.45 11.38
N ILE A 97 19.07 13.00 10.15
CA ILE A 97 18.39 13.77 9.11
C ILE A 97 16.88 13.67 9.36
N ARG A 98 16.18 14.80 9.47
CA ARG A 98 14.73 14.83 9.60
C ARG A 98 14.08 14.27 8.35
N THR A 99 13.50 13.07 8.49
CA THR A 99 13.08 12.25 7.35
C THR A 99 11.57 11.99 7.39
N GLY A 100 10.91 12.18 6.24
CA GLY A 100 9.54 11.75 6.00
C GLY A 100 9.46 10.72 4.89
N VAL A 101 8.46 9.84 4.97
CA VAL A 101 8.11 8.88 3.90
C VAL A 101 6.65 9.09 3.54
N ALA A 102 6.37 9.48 2.29
CA ALA A 102 5.03 9.55 1.74
C ALA A 102 4.78 8.35 0.81
N SER A 103 3.75 7.56 1.08
CA SER A 103 3.44 6.37 0.29
C SER A 103 1.94 6.08 0.24
N GLU A 104 1.47 5.49 -0.85
CA GLU A 104 0.08 4.99 -0.94
C GLU A 104 -0.16 3.85 0.06
N ARG A 105 0.81 2.96 0.21
CA ARG A 105 0.87 1.91 1.23
C ARG A 105 2.32 1.56 1.51
N PHE A 106 2.67 1.44 2.77
CA PHE A 106 4.01 1.02 3.13
C PHE A 106 4.22 -0.46 2.76
N GLY A 107 5.40 -0.79 2.24
CA GLY A 107 5.68 -2.08 1.60
C GLY A 107 5.52 -2.06 0.08
N GLY A 108 4.64 -1.21 -0.46
CA GLY A 108 4.44 -1.08 -1.91
C GLY A 108 4.03 -2.40 -2.58
N GLN A 109 4.59 -2.69 -3.75
CA GLN A 109 4.27 -3.88 -4.54
C GLN A 109 4.66 -5.20 -3.86
N VAL A 110 5.58 -5.17 -2.90
CA VAL A 110 5.96 -6.35 -2.10
C VAL A 110 4.76 -6.99 -1.42
N LEU A 111 3.79 -6.17 -0.98
CA LEU A 111 2.55 -6.66 -0.36
C LEU A 111 1.74 -7.63 -1.24
N ASP A 112 1.89 -7.54 -2.55
CA ASP A 112 1.16 -8.36 -3.52
C ASP A 112 1.91 -9.63 -3.91
N THR A 113 3.09 -9.88 -3.31
CA THR A 113 3.94 -11.01 -3.64
C THR A 113 3.75 -12.13 -2.63
N MET A 114 3.41 -13.34 -3.09
CA MET A 114 3.16 -14.49 -2.23
C MET A 114 4.45 -15.14 -1.70
N ALA A 115 5.50 -15.18 -2.51
CA ALA A 115 6.77 -15.77 -2.13
C ALA A 115 7.94 -14.90 -2.58
N ILE A 116 8.87 -14.64 -1.68
CA ILE A 116 10.08 -13.84 -1.92
C ILE A 116 11.28 -14.65 -1.47
N GLU A 117 12.19 -14.94 -2.39
CA GLU A 117 13.39 -15.74 -2.17
C GLU A 117 14.67 -14.98 -2.56
N ASN A 118 14.54 -13.78 -3.09
CA ASN A 118 15.62 -12.98 -3.66
C ASN A 118 15.91 -11.70 -2.86
N PHE A 119 15.36 -11.57 -1.65
CA PHE A 119 15.70 -10.46 -0.76
C PHE A 119 16.90 -10.86 0.09
N ILE A 120 17.99 -10.09 -0.01
CA ILE A 120 19.25 -10.45 0.63
C ILE A 120 19.10 -10.61 2.14
N SER A 121 19.71 -11.61 2.74
CA SER A 121 19.60 -12.04 4.13
C SER A 121 18.25 -12.63 4.56
N VAL A 122 17.27 -12.69 3.67
CA VAL A 122 15.96 -13.32 3.92
C VAL A 122 15.74 -14.42 2.88
N PRO A 123 16.12 -15.68 3.19
CA PRO A 123 16.10 -16.78 2.21
C PRO A 123 14.70 -17.10 1.67
N HIS A 124 13.67 -16.92 2.50
CA HIS A 124 12.27 -17.11 2.12
C HIS A 124 11.38 -16.29 3.02
N THR A 125 10.41 -15.56 2.43
CA THR A 125 9.39 -14.83 3.16
C THR A 125 8.16 -14.58 2.26
N GLU A 126 7.08 -14.15 2.87
CA GLU A 126 5.91 -13.63 2.16
C GLU A 126 5.97 -12.10 2.13
N GLY A 127 5.38 -11.51 1.09
CA GLY A 127 5.38 -10.07 0.90
C GLY A 127 4.84 -9.27 2.08
N PRO A 128 3.67 -9.63 2.65
CA PRO A 128 3.14 -8.94 3.83
C PRO A 128 4.06 -9.02 5.05
N ALA A 129 4.73 -10.17 5.26
CA ALA A 129 5.67 -10.36 6.36
C ALA A 129 6.93 -9.49 6.18
N LEU A 130 7.46 -9.43 4.95
CA LEU A 130 8.59 -8.57 4.64
C LEU A 130 8.22 -7.09 4.79
N ALA A 131 7.07 -6.67 4.28
CA ALA A 131 6.60 -5.30 4.40
C ALA A 131 6.45 -4.87 5.86
N ALA A 132 5.86 -5.73 6.70
CA ALA A 132 5.73 -5.48 8.14
C ALA A 132 7.09 -5.36 8.84
N SER A 133 8.06 -6.20 8.47
CA SER A 133 9.43 -6.14 9.02
C SER A 133 10.15 -4.86 8.61
N LEU A 134 9.99 -4.42 7.36
CA LEU A 134 10.56 -3.16 6.87
C LEU A 134 9.96 -1.96 7.58
N GLU A 135 8.63 -1.95 7.75
CA GLU A 135 7.94 -0.88 8.45
C GLU A 135 8.35 -0.81 9.92
N ALA A 136 8.39 -1.95 10.61
CA ALA A 136 8.87 -2.03 11.99
C ALA A 136 10.28 -1.46 12.12
N HIS A 137 11.19 -1.82 11.22
CA HIS A 137 12.56 -1.31 11.24
C HIS A 137 12.64 0.21 11.00
N VAL A 138 11.80 0.76 10.12
CA VAL A 138 11.74 2.23 9.94
C VAL A 138 11.19 2.92 11.17
N ARG A 139 10.19 2.31 11.84
CA ARG A 139 9.58 2.84 13.07
C ARG A 139 10.49 2.82 14.29
N ASP A 140 11.58 2.04 14.27
CA ASP A 140 12.63 2.09 15.30
C ASP A 140 13.40 3.41 15.30
N TYR A 141 13.22 4.22 14.25
CA TYR A 141 13.81 5.54 14.11
C TYR A 141 12.73 6.63 14.08
N ASP A 142 13.13 7.87 14.34
CA ASP A 142 12.26 9.04 14.24
C ASP A 142 12.03 9.42 12.76
N VAL A 143 11.16 8.63 12.10
CA VAL A 143 10.74 8.83 10.70
C VAL A 143 9.24 9.07 10.67
N ASP A 144 8.83 10.17 10.03
CA ASP A 144 7.42 10.48 9.83
C ASP A 144 6.86 9.67 8.63
N ILE A 145 6.11 8.59 8.91
CA ILE A 145 5.51 7.74 7.90
C ILE A 145 4.08 8.22 7.62
N MET A 146 3.86 8.68 6.39
CA MET A 146 2.57 9.16 5.89
C MET A 146 2.01 8.16 4.87
N ASN A 147 1.13 7.28 5.33
CA ASN A 147 0.41 6.32 4.50
C ASN A 147 -0.80 6.96 3.81
N LEU A 148 -1.34 6.29 2.78
CA LEU A 148 -2.45 6.75 1.94
C LEU A 148 -2.15 8.08 1.22
N GLN A 149 -0.86 8.37 1.00
CA GLN A 149 -0.39 9.59 0.35
C GLN A 149 0.20 9.27 -1.01
N ARG A 150 -0.55 9.58 -2.06
CA ARG A 150 -0.10 9.45 -3.44
C ARG A 150 0.46 10.78 -3.93
N ALA A 151 1.75 10.78 -4.28
CA ALA A 151 2.37 11.93 -4.93
C ALA A 151 1.93 12.02 -6.40
N THR A 152 1.51 13.21 -6.81
CA THR A 152 1.03 13.50 -8.18
C THR A 152 1.95 14.43 -8.94
N ALA A 153 2.69 15.29 -8.24
CA ALA A 153 3.62 16.22 -8.86
C ALA A 153 4.83 16.49 -7.97
N LEU A 154 5.94 16.82 -8.63
CA LEU A 154 7.16 17.36 -8.02
C LEU A 154 7.45 18.72 -8.64
N THR A 155 7.52 19.75 -7.80
CA THR A 155 8.00 21.07 -8.18
C THR A 155 9.40 21.27 -7.60
N PRO A 156 10.45 21.30 -8.44
CA PRO A 156 11.81 21.54 -7.98
C PRO A 156 11.99 22.93 -7.41
N ALA A 157 12.90 23.07 -6.46
CA ALA A 157 13.35 24.38 -5.98
C ALA A 157 13.92 25.21 -7.15
N THR A 158 13.57 26.48 -7.18
CA THR A 158 14.02 27.42 -8.23
C THR A 158 15.39 28.05 -7.93
N GLN A 159 15.86 27.92 -6.69
CA GLN A 159 17.14 28.50 -6.24
C GLN A 159 17.93 27.48 -5.42
N PRO A 160 19.26 27.55 -5.43
CA PRO A 160 20.09 26.73 -4.55
C PRO A 160 19.70 26.91 -3.08
N GLY A 161 19.53 25.81 -2.34
CA GLY A 161 19.11 25.82 -0.95
C GLY A 161 17.62 26.05 -0.73
N GLY A 162 16.83 26.22 -1.78
CA GLY A 162 15.37 26.28 -1.72
C GLY A 162 14.74 24.91 -1.41
N LEU A 163 13.43 24.90 -1.24
CA LEU A 163 12.67 23.69 -0.97
C LEU A 163 12.04 23.15 -2.25
N HIS A 164 12.11 21.85 -2.41
CA HIS A 164 11.33 21.11 -3.38
C HIS A 164 9.94 20.85 -2.78
N ARG A 165 8.91 20.81 -3.62
CA ARG A 165 7.54 20.54 -3.21
C ARG A 165 6.99 19.31 -3.88
N ILE A 166 6.41 18.41 -3.07
CA ILE A 166 5.59 17.31 -3.53
C ILE A 166 4.12 17.70 -3.34
N THR A 167 3.32 17.57 -4.40
CA THR A 167 1.87 17.69 -4.34
C THR A 167 1.29 16.28 -4.25
N LEU A 168 0.34 16.09 -3.35
CA LEU A 168 -0.36 14.83 -3.13
C LEU A 168 -1.72 14.83 -3.86
N GLU A 169 -2.30 13.66 -4.04
CA GLU A 169 -3.62 13.49 -4.69
C GLU A 169 -4.74 14.19 -3.91
N SER A 170 -4.60 14.32 -2.60
CA SER A 170 -5.50 15.08 -1.73
C SER A 170 -5.45 16.60 -1.96
N GLY A 171 -4.47 17.09 -2.72
CA GLY A 171 -4.16 18.52 -2.87
C GLY A 171 -3.18 19.06 -1.84
N ALA A 172 -2.93 18.34 -0.74
CA ALA A 172 -1.95 18.71 0.26
C ALA A 172 -0.52 18.68 -0.30
N THR A 173 0.37 19.42 0.34
CA THR A 173 1.75 19.57 -0.11
C THR A 173 2.76 19.25 0.98
N LEU A 174 3.92 18.77 0.57
CA LEU A 174 5.06 18.48 1.44
C LEU A 174 6.29 19.17 0.87
N ASP A 175 6.97 19.92 1.69
CA ASP A 175 8.20 20.61 1.33
C ASP A 175 9.43 19.89 1.90
N ALA A 176 10.51 19.82 1.13
CA ALA A 176 11.76 19.21 1.56
C ALA A 176 12.99 19.82 0.91
N ARG A 177 14.14 19.75 1.62
CA ARG A 177 15.45 20.17 1.09
C ARG A 177 15.99 19.18 0.05
N SER A 178 15.67 17.90 0.22
CA SER A 178 16.03 16.83 -0.72
C SER A 178 14.88 15.82 -0.86
N ILE A 179 14.76 15.22 -2.05
CA ILE A 179 13.73 14.24 -2.34
C ILE A 179 14.40 12.99 -2.88
N VAL A 180 13.99 11.83 -2.31
CA VAL A 180 14.33 10.50 -2.84
C VAL A 180 13.09 9.93 -3.51
N LEU A 181 13.17 9.69 -4.81
CA LEU A 181 12.09 9.06 -5.57
C LEU A 181 12.31 7.55 -5.59
N SER A 182 11.43 6.81 -4.93
CA SER A 182 11.39 5.35 -4.92
C SER A 182 9.97 4.82 -5.22
N PRO A 183 9.37 5.27 -6.36
CA PRO A 183 7.97 5.00 -6.67
C PRO A 183 7.69 3.53 -7.01
N GLY A 184 8.73 2.71 -7.17
CA GLY A 184 8.62 1.33 -7.57
C GLY A 184 8.16 1.17 -9.02
N ALA A 185 7.59 -0.01 -9.30
CA ALA A 185 7.02 -0.33 -10.60
C ALA A 185 5.57 -0.79 -10.42
N ARG A 186 4.77 -0.62 -11.45
CA ARG A 186 3.42 -1.20 -11.54
C ARG A 186 3.35 -2.06 -12.78
N TRP A 187 2.73 -3.22 -12.62
CA TRP A 187 2.46 -4.09 -13.76
C TRP A 187 1.50 -3.40 -14.73
N ARG A 188 1.82 -3.48 -16.00
CA ARG A 188 0.89 -3.06 -17.03
C ARG A 188 -0.22 -4.09 -17.15
N GLN A 189 -1.45 -3.61 -17.12
CA GLN A 189 -2.65 -4.42 -17.33
C GLN A 189 -3.13 -4.25 -18.78
N MET A 190 -3.79 -5.28 -19.29
CA MET A 190 -4.43 -5.23 -20.59
C MET A 190 -5.77 -4.48 -20.57
N ASN A 191 -6.36 -4.39 -19.36
CA ASN A 191 -7.69 -3.80 -19.12
C ASN A 191 -8.79 -4.47 -19.96
N VAL A 192 -8.73 -5.78 -20.09
CA VAL A 192 -9.71 -6.58 -20.81
C VAL A 192 -10.69 -7.26 -19.85
N PRO A 193 -11.93 -7.58 -20.30
CA PRO A 193 -12.89 -8.32 -19.48
C PRO A 193 -12.30 -9.63 -18.95
N GLY A 194 -12.49 -9.90 -17.67
CA GLY A 194 -12.00 -11.09 -16.99
C GLY A 194 -10.57 -10.96 -16.42
N GLU A 195 -9.80 -9.95 -16.76
CA GLU A 195 -8.42 -9.81 -16.29
C GLU A 195 -8.35 -9.74 -14.75
N ASP A 196 -9.18 -8.91 -14.13
CA ASP A 196 -9.23 -8.79 -12.68
C ASP A 196 -9.86 -10.01 -12.01
N GLU A 197 -10.88 -10.61 -12.64
CA GLU A 197 -11.55 -11.83 -12.15
C GLU A 197 -10.58 -13.01 -12.06
N TYR A 198 -9.72 -13.16 -13.06
CA TYR A 198 -8.76 -14.26 -13.15
C TYR A 198 -7.37 -13.93 -12.61
N ARG A 199 -7.18 -12.76 -12.02
CA ARG A 199 -5.92 -12.38 -11.35
C ARG A 199 -5.58 -13.39 -10.26
N ASN A 200 -4.35 -13.93 -10.31
CA ASN A 200 -3.87 -15.02 -9.45
C ASN A 200 -4.64 -16.37 -9.60
N ARG A 201 -5.51 -16.47 -10.61
CA ARG A 201 -6.27 -17.69 -10.92
C ARG A 201 -6.06 -18.17 -12.37
N GLY A 202 -5.11 -17.59 -13.06
CA GLY A 202 -4.81 -17.88 -14.47
C GLY A 202 -4.19 -16.68 -15.17
N VAL A 203 -4.44 -15.46 -14.69
CA VAL A 203 -3.74 -14.25 -15.11
C VAL A 203 -2.67 -13.92 -14.07
N ALA A 204 -1.42 -13.80 -14.53
CA ALA A 204 -0.26 -13.49 -13.72
C ALA A 204 0.59 -12.43 -14.43
N TYR A 205 1.29 -11.61 -13.66
CA TYR A 205 2.09 -10.49 -14.19
C TYR A 205 3.58 -10.68 -13.96
N CYS A 206 3.98 -11.51 -13.02
CA CYS A 206 5.38 -11.78 -12.72
C CYS A 206 5.80 -13.16 -13.24
N PRO A 207 6.53 -13.26 -14.35
CA PRO A 207 6.95 -14.58 -14.87
C PRO A 207 7.90 -15.31 -13.93
N HIS A 208 8.71 -14.58 -13.17
CA HIS A 208 9.64 -15.21 -12.21
C HIS A 208 8.95 -15.70 -10.94
N CYS A 209 7.93 -14.95 -10.46
CA CYS A 209 7.22 -15.29 -9.23
C CYS A 209 6.18 -16.41 -9.49
N ASP A 210 5.41 -16.26 -10.55
CA ASP A 210 4.23 -17.09 -10.81
C ASP A 210 4.50 -18.20 -11.85
N GLY A 211 5.53 -18.02 -12.69
CA GLY A 211 5.88 -18.96 -13.76
C GLY A 211 5.97 -20.43 -13.32
N PRO A 212 6.61 -20.75 -12.18
CA PRO A 212 6.68 -22.12 -11.67
C PRO A 212 5.32 -22.79 -11.44
N LEU A 213 4.27 -22.00 -11.12
CA LEU A 213 2.90 -22.49 -10.91
C LEU A 213 2.24 -23.03 -12.20
N PHE A 214 2.77 -22.61 -13.35
CA PHE A 214 2.25 -23.00 -14.66
C PHE A 214 3.07 -24.06 -15.36
N LYS A 215 4.02 -24.70 -14.66
CA LYS A 215 4.87 -25.78 -15.21
C LYS A 215 3.98 -26.90 -15.78
N GLY A 216 4.23 -27.24 -17.06
CA GLY A 216 3.49 -28.28 -17.77
C GLY A 216 2.09 -27.85 -18.29
N LYS A 217 1.71 -26.59 -18.12
CA LYS A 217 0.46 -26.03 -18.64
C LYS A 217 0.71 -25.25 -19.94
N ARG A 218 -0.32 -25.12 -20.77
CA ARG A 218 -0.29 -24.19 -21.90
C ARG A 218 -0.52 -22.79 -21.37
N VAL A 219 0.37 -21.89 -21.70
CA VAL A 219 0.28 -20.48 -21.31
C VAL A 219 0.32 -19.58 -22.54
N ALA A 220 -0.38 -18.46 -22.47
CA ALA A 220 -0.24 -17.37 -23.42
C ALA A 220 0.55 -16.24 -22.76
N VAL A 221 1.56 -15.73 -23.44
CA VAL A 221 2.32 -14.56 -23.01
C VAL A 221 1.88 -13.38 -23.84
N ILE A 222 1.38 -12.34 -23.17
CA ILE A 222 0.91 -11.13 -23.84
C ILE A 222 1.99 -10.05 -23.69
N GLY A 223 2.55 -9.65 -24.80
CA GLY A 223 3.74 -8.82 -24.87
C GLY A 223 4.98 -9.64 -25.24
N GLY A 224 6.11 -9.02 -25.35
CA GLY A 224 7.36 -9.65 -25.77
C GLY A 224 8.52 -8.68 -25.76
N GLY A 225 8.32 -7.55 -25.09
CA GLY A 225 9.36 -6.57 -24.84
C GLY A 225 10.31 -6.99 -23.72
N ASN A 226 11.28 -6.14 -23.47
CA ASN A 226 12.19 -6.27 -22.35
C ASN A 226 11.56 -5.61 -21.11
N SER A 227 11.07 -6.38 -20.20
CA SER A 227 10.55 -5.89 -18.91
C SER A 227 10.99 -6.77 -17.78
#